data_42f5de3deb55bcb9828ee809876e4e6e
#
_entry.id   42f5de3deb55bcb9828ee809876e4e6e
#
_cell.length_a   1.000
_cell.length_b   1.000
_cell.length_c   1.000
_cell.angle_alpha   90.00
_cell.angle_beta   90.00
_cell.angle_gamma   90.00
#
_symmetry.space_group_name_H-M   'P 1'
#
loop_
_entity.id
_entity.type
_entity.pdbx_description
1 polymer ?
#
loop_
_entity_poly.entity_id
_entity_poly.type
_entity_poly.pdbx_seq_one_letter_code
_entity_poly.pdbx_strand_id
1 'polypeptide(L)'
;MKKRHLISCFAYLILGVVTPLWASPSDLKEFVFPEVAGWKQSGEIQTFSPKTLYEYIDGAADLYLMYDFQELKVAEYQNAKKGSVTVDVYFHKTPIQAFGIYSQERLSDANFINIGAQGYVESNVLNFLTGPYYVRISSYNTGAEDREILLTFAKKVAEGLGEKGSLPSILSAFPNERKTKNSEKFINKNFLGYPFLHSAFTADYELSGAKFKLFVIESDPMECKGMMQKYLQQIGSPAKDVVEGRYTLRDPYQGEIDLDWQGKYIWGIVNVSETDLRSKYLKLFEEGLEKNQPKR
;
A
#
# COMPACT_ATOMS: atom_id res chain seq x y z
N MET A 1 23.72 -45.58 63.87
CA MET A 1 23.74 -44.22 63.17
C MET A 1 23.28 -44.41 61.75
N LYS A 2 22.03 -44.05 61.43
CA LYS A 2 21.45 -44.17 60.09
C LYS A 2 21.44 -42.78 59.41
N LYS A 3 22.21 -42.58 58.32
CA LYS A 3 22.19 -41.37 57.51
C LYS A 3 20.97 -41.40 56.59
N ARG A 4 20.09 -40.37 56.72
CA ARG A 4 18.98 -40.11 55.82
C ARG A 4 19.49 -39.26 54.67
N HIS A 5 19.39 -39.74 53.41
CA HIS A 5 19.56 -38.94 52.22
C HIS A 5 18.27 -38.22 51.88
N LEU A 6 18.34 -36.88 51.82
CA LEU A 6 17.27 -36.01 51.31
C LEU A 6 17.43 -35.96 49.77
N ILE A 7 16.41 -36.44 49.05
CA ILE A 7 16.33 -36.30 47.63
C ILE A 7 15.54 -34.99 47.35
N SER A 8 16.24 -33.99 46.84
CA SER A 8 15.62 -32.72 46.39
C SER A 8 15.08 -32.89 44.97
N CYS A 9 13.76 -32.92 44.80
CA CYS A 9 13.13 -32.86 43.47
C CYS A 9 13.07 -31.41 43.02
N PHE A 10 13.90 -31.07 42.00
CA PHE A 10 13.76 -29.83 41.25
C PHE A 10 12.68 -30.03 40.19
N ALA A 11 11.52 -29.38 40.37
CA ALA A 11 10.50 -29.28 39.35
C ALA A 11 10.90 -28.18 38.35
N TYR A 12 11.28 -28.55 37.13
CA TYR A 12 11.45 -27.60 36.03
C TYR A 12 10.07 -27.14 35.52
N LEU A 13 9.74 -25.90 35.80
CA LEU A 13 8.58 -25.23 35.21
C LEU A 13 8.97 -24.82 33.77
N ILE A 14 8.53 -25.60 32.78
CA ILE A 14 8.65 -25.23 31.37
C ILE A 14 7.58 -24.15 31.09
N LEU A 15 7.99 -22.88 31.10
CA LEU A 15 7.18 -21.80 30.53
C LEU A 15 7.16 -22.00 29.01
N GLY A 16 6.06 -22.54 28.50
CA GLY A 16 5.78 -22.55 27.09
C GLY A 16 5.60 -21.12 26.58
N VAL A 17 6.58 -20.59 25.85
CA VAL A 17 6.44 -19.34 25.09
C VAL A 17 5.49 -19.66 23.94
N VAL A 18 4.22 -19.27 24.08
CA VAL A 18 3.27 -19.25 22.98
C VAL A 18 3.67 -18.08 22.09
N THR A 19 4.50 -18.34 21.08
CA THR A 19 4.72 -17.39 19.99
C THR A 19 3.39 -17.26 19.23
N PRO A 20 2.87 -16.04 19.03
CA PRO A 20 1.71 -15.88 18.15
C PRO A 20 2.11 -16.39 16.76
N LEU A 21 1.40 -17.37 16.24
CA LEU A 21 1.45 -17.76 14.85
C LEU A 21 0.97 -16.54 14.06
N TRP A 22 1.90 -15.77 13.54
CA TRP A 22 1.61 -14.84 12.45
C TRP A 22 1.25 -15.73 11.26
N ALA A 23 -0.04 -15.80 10.95
CA ALA A 23 -0.48 -16.44 9.73
C ALA A 23 0.30 -15.77 8.58
N SER A 24 1.08 -16.55 7.88
CA SER A 24 1.68 -16.11 6.62
C SER A 24 0.55 -15.62 5.72
N PRO A 25 0.73 -14.53 4.95
CA PRO A 25 -0.29 -14.11 3.99
C PRO A 25 -0.67 -15.34 3.17
N SER A 26 -1.96 -15.66 3.12
CA SER A 26 -2.47 -16.74 2.31
C SER A 26 -2.05 -16.46 0.87
N ASP A 27 -1.21 -17.34 0.32
CA ASP A 27 -0.93 -17.31 -1.10
C ASP A 27 -2.25 -17.59 -1.88
N LEU A 28 -2.30 -17.26 -3.17
CA LEU A 28 -3.48 -17.52 -4.00
C LEU A 28 -3.81 -19.01 -4.20
N LYS A 29 -3.10 -19.93 -3.55
CA LYS A 29 -3.29 -21.39 -3.76
C LYS A 29 -4.70 -21.87 -3.47
N GLU A 30 -5.35 -21.29 -2.44
CA GLU A 30 -6.71 -21.65 -2.04
C GLU A 30 -7.81 -20.83 -2.74
N PHE A 31 -7.43 -19.75 -3.44
CA PHE A 31 -8.41 -18.92 -4.13
C PHE A 31 -8.99 -19.65 -5.35
N VAL A 32 -10.32 -19.76 -5.39
CA VAL A 32 -11.09 -20.32 -6.50
C VAL A 32 -11.87 -19.23 -7.18
N PHE A 33 -11.72 -19.11 -8.48
CA PHE A 33 -12.47 -18.15 -9.29
C PHE A 33 -13.97 -18.44 -9.21
N PRO A 34 -14.84 -17.42 -9.06
CA PRO A 34 -16.24 -17.61 -8.79
C PRO A 34 -17.04 -18.11 -10.00
N GLU A 35 -18.05 -18.92 -9.74
CA GLU A 35 -19.10 -19.19 -10.71
C GLU A 35 -20.05 -17.98 -10.80
N VAL A 36 -20.31 -17.51 -12.02
CA VAL A 36 -21.22 -16.39 -12.31
C VAL A 36 -22.31 -16.86 -13.26
N ALA A 37 -23.59 -16.69 -12.87
CA ALA A 37 -24.73 -17.13 -13.65
C ALA A 37 -24.70 -16.51 -15.07
N GLY A 38 -24.87 -17.35 -16.09
CA GLY A 38 -24.81 -16.94 -17.50
C GLY A 38 -23.38 -16.81 -18.08
N TRP A 39 -22.36 -17.04 -17.29
CA TRP A 39 -20.96 -16.99 -17.70
C TRP A 39 -20.26 -18.33 -17.46
N LYS A 40 -19.43 -18.73 -18.41
CA LYS A 40 -18.62 -19.95 -18.30
C LYS A 40 -17.16 -19.57 -18.37
N GLN A 41 -16.33 -20.15 -17.51
CA GLN A 41 -14.89 -20.02 -17.62
C GLN A 41 -14.44 -20.56 -18.98
N SER A 42 -13.64 -19.77 -19.68
CA SER A 42 -13.09 -20.06 -21.00
C SER A 42 -11.60 -20.37 -20.88
N GLY A 43 -11.23 -21.61 -21.17
CA GLY A 43 -9.83 -22.03 -21.05
C GLY A 43 -9.39 -22.36 -19.63
N GLU A 44 -8.07 -22.53 -19.47
CA GLU A 44 -7.43 -22.83 -18.20
C GLU A 44 -7.09 -21.53 -17.47
N ILE A 45 -7.02 -21.59 -16.13
CA ILE A 45 -6.52 -20.48 -15.32
C ILE A 45 -5.02 -20.31 -15.59
N GLN A 46 -4.64 -19.12 -16.02
CA GLN A 46 -3.23 -18.77 -16.22
C GLN A 46 -2.63 -18.28 -14.90
N THR A 47 -1.38 -18.65 -14.65
CA THR A 47 -0.65 -18.23 -13.44
C THR A 47 0.71 -17.70 -13.82
N PHE A 48 1.03 -16.49 -13.30
CA PHE A 48 2.30 -15.83 -13.57
C PHE A 48 3.02 -15.54 -12.26
N SER A 49 4.30 -15.86 -12.24
CA SER A 49 5.26 -15.57 -11.17
C SER A 49 5.99 -14.25 -11.43
N PRO A 50 6.79 -13.73 -10.48
CA PRO A 50 7.65 -12.57 -10.74
C PRO A 50 8.58 -12.71 -11.96
N LYS A 51 8.91 -13.94 -12.34
CA LYS A 51 9.77 -14.21 -13.51
C LYS A 51 9.03 -14.22 -14.84
N THR A 52 7.74 -14.45 -14.83
CA THR A 52 6.92 -14.61 -16.04
C THR A 52 5.84 -13.52 -16.19
N LEU A 53 5.74 -12.58 -15.24
CA LEU A 53 4.73 -11.52 -15.28
C LEU A 53 4.80 -10.68 -16.56
N TYR A 54 6.00 -10.46 -17.10
CA TYR A 54 6.23 -9.72 -18.34
C TYR A 54 5.57 -10.37 -19.57
N GLU A 55 5.30 -11.68 -19.53
CA GLU A 55 4.61 -12.39 -20.60
C GLU A 55 3.13 -12.00 -20.69
N TYR A 56 2.57 -11.45 -19.63
CA TYR A 56 1.17 -11.02 -19.55
C TYR A 56 1.00 -9.49 -19.64
N ILE A 57 1.76 -8.72 -18.87
CA ILE A 57 1.60 -7.25 -18.81
C ILE A 57 2.75 -6.45 -19.43
N ASP A 58 3.70 -7.15 -20.12
CA ASP A 58 4.81 -6.56 -20.86
C ASP A 58 5.54 -5.44 -20.06
N GLY A 59 5.70 -4.25 -20.62
CA GLY A 59 6.45 -3.15 -20.03
C GLY A 59 5.94 -2.64 -18.67
N ALA A 60 4.73 -3.00 -18.25
CA ALA A 60 4.21 -2.64 -16.93
C ALA A 60 4.72 -3.55 -15.79
N ALA A 61 5.33 -4.71 -16.09
CA ALA A 61 5.75 -5.70 -15.09
C ALA A 61 6.68 -5.11 -14.02
N ASP A 62 7.64 -4.27 -14.42
CA ASP A 62 8.60 -3.66 -13.49
C ASP A 62 7.92 -2.83 -12.40
N LEU A 63 6.81 -2.15 -12.73
CA LEU A 63 6.04 -1.40 -11.74
C LEU A 63 5.45 -2.33 -10.67
N TYR A 64 4.86 -3.46 -11.06
CA TYR A 64 4.30 -4.44 -10.12
C TYR A 64 5.39 -5.10 -9.27
N LEU A 65 6.53 -5.44 -9.87
CA LEU A 65 7.70 -6.01 -9.17
C LEU A 65 8.27 -5.04 -8.13
N MET A 66 8.23 -3.73 -8.35
CA MET A 66 8.62 -2.74 -7.34
C MET A 66 7.73 -2.78 -6.09
N TYR A 67 6.52 -3.32 -6.18
CA TYR A 67 5.58 -3.48 -5.06
C TYR A 67 5.52 -4.94 -4.57
N ASP A 68 6.65 -5.64 -4.55
CA ASP A 68 6.79 -7.00 -4.01
C ASP A 68 5.69 -7.96 -4.52
N PHE A 69 5.39 -7.90 -5.81
CA PHE A 69 4.48 -8.83 -6.49
C PHE A 69 4.91 -10.27 -6.28
N GLN A 70 3.97 -11.15 -6.00
CA GLN A 70 4.23 -12.56 -5.72
C GLN A 70 3.63 -13.49 -6.78
N GLU A 71 2.37 -13.28 -7.16
CA GLU A 71 1.64 -14.14 -8.09
C GLU A 71 0.50 -13.37 -8.76
N LEU A 72 0.23 -13.67 -10.00
CA LEU A 72 -0.97 -13.29 -10.73
C LEU A 72 -1.72 -14.56 -11.15
N LYS A 73 -3.02 -14.62 -10.89
CA LYS A 73 -3.92 -15.57 -11.52
C LYS A 73 -4.93 -14.87 -12.41
N VAL A 74 -5.14 -15.42 -13.58
CA VAL A 74 -6.05 -14.88 -14.60
C VAL A 74 -7.09 -15.94 -14.97
N ALA A 75 -8.35 -15.55 -14.96
CA ALA A 75 -9.44 -16.35 -15.51
C ALA A 75 -10.24 -15.55 -16.53
N GLU A 76 -10.54 -16.16 -17.64
CA GLU A 76 -11.41 -15.62 -18.67
C GLU A 76 -12.79 -16.28 -18.61
N TYR A 77 -13.83 -15.47 -18.84
CA TYR A 77 -15.21 -15.92 -18.90
C TYR A 77 -15.86 -15.50 -20.20
N GLN A 78 -16.78 -16.32 -20.69
CA GLN A 78 -17.56 -16.02 -21.87
C GLN A 78 -19.05 -16.32 -21.64
N ASN A 79 -19.92 -15.45 -22.16
CA ASN A 79 -21.36 -15.67 -22.18
C ASN A 79 -21.85 -16.20 -23.55
N ALA A 80 -23.13 -16.58 -23.61
CA ALA A 80 -23.73 -17.12 -24.84
C ALA A 80 -23.77 -16.10 -26.01
N LYS A 81 -23.66 -14.81 -25.73
CA LYS A 81 -23.65 -13.71 -26.71
C LYS A 81 -22.23 -13.34 -27.15
N LYS A 82 -21.22 -14.12 -26.78
CA LYS A 82 -19.78 -13.85 -27.03
C LYS A 82 -19.24 -12.61 -26.35
N GLY A 83 -19.88 -12.10 -25.31
CA GLY A 83 -19.28 -11.17 -24.38
C GLY A 83 -18.24 -11.89 -23.53
N SER A 84 -17.14 -11.22 -23.20
CA SER A 84 -16.09 -11.79 -22.34
C SER A 84 -15.81 -10.91 -21.13
N VAL A 85 -15.34 -11.55 -20.06
CA VAL A 85 -14.83 -10.91 -18.84
C VAL A 85 -13.52 -11.58 -18.49
N THR A 86 -12.50 -10.77 -18.23
CA THR A 86 -11.21 -11.22 -17.70
C THR A 86 -11.09 -10.76 -16.26
N VAL A 87 -10.68 -11.66 -15.39
CA VAL A 87 -10.45 -11.41 -13.96
C VAL A 87 -8.98 -11.66 -13.65
N ASP A 88 -8.26 -10.60 -13.30
CA ASP A 88 -6.86 -10.63 -12.89
C ASP A 88 -6.79 -10.44 -11.38
N VAL A 89 -6.17 -11.37 -10.66
CA VAL A 89 -5.94 -11.29 -9.21
C VAL A 89 -4.44 -11.26 -8.95
N TYR A 90 -3.94 -10.07 -8.65
CA TYR A 90 -2.54 -9.84 -8.30
C TYR A 90 -2.35 -9.96 -6.80
N PHE A 91 -1.46 -10.85 -6.38
CA PHE A 91 -1.06 -11.04 -5.00
C PHE A 91 0.28 -10.35 -4.73
N HIS A 92 0.32 -9.52 -3.71
CA HIS A 92 1.50 -8.82 -3.22
C HIS A 92 1.88 -9.32 -1.82
N LYS A 93 3.14 -9.17 -1.45
CA LYS A 93 3.66 -9.67 -0.18
C LYS A 93 2.92 -9.12 1.04
N THR A 94 2.42 -7.88 0.96
CA THR A 94 1.69 -7.23 2.06
C THR A 94 0.54 -6.37 1.53
N PRO A 95 -0.48 -6.06 2.36
CA PRO A 95 -1.54 -5.11 1.99
C PRO A 95 -1.03 -3.71 1.60
N ILE A 96 0.07 -3.25 2.19
CA ILE A 96 0.68 -1.96 1.85
C ILE A 96 1.26 -1.99 0.43
N GLN A 97 1.87 -3.09 0.03
CA GLN A 97 2.40 -3.25 -1.33
C GLN A 97 1.27 -3.33 -2.37
N ALA A 98 0.20 -4.05 -2.06
CA ALA A 98 -1.00 -4.06 -2.91
C ALA A 98 -1.64 -2.67 -3.02
N PHE A 99 -1.74 -1.92 -1.90
CA PHE A 99 -2.17 -0.52 -1.94
C PHE A 99 -1.22 0.34 -2.78
N GLY A 100 0.07 0.05 -2.74
CA GLY A 100 1.07 0.77 -3.53
C GLY A 100 0.74 0.75 -5.02
N ILE A 101 0.67 -0.44 -5.64
CA ILE A 101 0.35 -0.56 -7.06
C ILE A 101 -1.05 0.00 -7.38
N TYR A 102 -2.07 -0.34 -6.57
CA TYR A 102 -3.41 0.20 -6.71
C TYR A 102 -3.43 1.74 -6.73
N SER A 103 -2.67 2.37 -5.83
CA SER A 103 -2.59 3.82 -5.71
C SER A 103 -1.83 4.50 -6.86
N GLN A 104 -0.94 3.78 -7.56
CA GLN A 104 -0.26 4.31 -8.74
C GLN A 104 -1.16 4.29 -9.98
N GLU A 105 -1.99 3.26 -10.12
CA GLU A 105 -2.84 3.09 -11.29
C GLU A 105 -4.14 3.90 -11.22
N ARG A 106 -4.69 4.13 -10.04
CA ARG A 106 -5.94 4.89 -9.89
C ARG A 106 -5.75 6.38 -10.15
N LEU A 107 -6.73 7.01 -10.78
CA LEU A 107 -6.87 8.46 -10.82
C LEU A 107 -7.62 8.96 -9.59
N SER A 108 -7.31 10.18 -9.12
CA SER A 108 -7.97 10.76 -7.94
C SER A 108 -9.45 11.10 -8.16
N ASP A 109 -9.87 11.29 -9.40
CA ASP A 109 -11.23 11.61 -9.86
C ASP A 109 -11.97 10.41 -10.47
N ALA A 110 -11.43 9.19 -10.37
CA ALA A 110 -12.10 7.97 -10.82
C ALA A 110 -13.47 7.77 -10.16
N ASN A 111 -14.33 6.96 -10.78
CA ASN A 111 -15.65 6.61 -10.22
C ASN A 111 -15.52 5.59 -9.10
N PHE A 112 -15.26 6.05 -7.88
CA PHE A 112 -15.05 5.19 -6.71
C PHE A 112 -16.31 4.44 -6.29
N ILE A 113 -16.11 3.19 -5.85
CA ILE A 113 -17.14 2.27 -5.38
C ILE A 113 -16.71 1.60 -4.08
N ASN A 114 -17.68 1.12 -3.29
CA ASN A 114 -17.43 0.43 -2.03
C ASN A 114 -17.34 -1.10 -2.27
N ILE A 115 -16.17 -1.56 -2.71
CA ILE A 115 -15.82 -2.99 -2.84
C ILE A 115 -14.42 -3.18 -2.29
N GLY A 116 -14.20 -4.22 -1.46
CA GLY A 116 -12.96 -4.42 -0.74
C GLY A 116 -12.65 -3.25 0.19
N ALA A 117 -11.40 -2.84 0.27
CA ALA A 117 -10.96 -1.63 0.97
C ALA A 117 -11.35 -0.35 0.20
N GLN A 118 -11.23 -0.40 -1.12
CA GLN A 118 -11.66 0.65 -2.06
C GLN A 118 -11.63 0.06 -3.48
N GLY A 119 -12.60 0.45 -4.32
CA GLY A 119 -12.60 0.14 -5.75
C GLY A 119 -12.96 1.34 -6.60
N TYR A 120 -12.75 1.24 -7.91
CA TYR A 120 -13.22 2.21 -8.90
C TYR A 120 -13.58 1.55 -10.21
N VAL A 121 -14.46 2.21 -10.97
CA VAL A 121 -14.93 1.75 -12.29
C VAL A 121 -14.65 2.82 -13.32
N GLU A 122 -14.03 2.43 -14.43
CA GLU A 122 -13.80 3.28 -15.59
C GLU A 122 -14.17 2.50 -16.85
N SER A 123 -15.16 3.02 -17.59
CA SER A 123 -15.65 2.38 -18.81
C SER A 123 -15.94 0.88 -18.60
N ASN A 124 -15.13 0.02 -19.19
CA ASN A 124 -15.25 -1.43 -19.17
C ASN A 124 -14.23 -2.12 -18.22
N VAL A 125 -13.67 -1.38 -17.27
CA VAL A 125 -12.72 -1.91 -16.28
C VAL A 125 -13.15 -1.53 -14.87
N LEU A 126 -13.10 -2.49 -13.96
CA LEU A 126 -13.26 -2.32 -12.53
C LEU A 126 -12.01 -2.79 -11.81
N ASN A 127 -11.48 -1.93 -10.96
CA ASN A 127 -10.33 -2.26 -10.14
C ASN A 127 -10.70 -2.15 -8.66
N PHE A 128 -10.17 -3.03 -7.81
CA PHE A 128 -10.34 -2.89 -6.37
C PHE A 128 -9.16 -3.48 -5.59
N LEU A 129 -9.03 -3.01 -4.36
CA LEU A 129 -8.05 -3.46 -3.39
C LEU A 129 -8.74 -4.22 -2.26
N THR A 130 -8.21 -5.38 -1.86
CA THR A 130 -8.62 -6.08 -0.65
C THR A 130 -7.46 -6.86 -0.05
N GLY A 131 -7.08 -6.56 1.22
CA GLY A 131 -5.90 -7.15 1.83
C GLY A 131 -4.66 -7.03 0.95
N PRO A 132 -3.91 -8.12 0.74
CA PRO A 132 -2.72 -8.14 -0.12
C PRO A 132 -3.03 -8.29 -1.61
N TYR A 133 -4.31 -8.17 -2.01
CA TYR A 133 -4.75 -8.40 -3.38
C TYR A 133 -5.15 -7.11 -4.07
N TYR A 134 -4.57 -6.86 -5.24
CA TYR A 134 -5.08 -5.91 -6.22
C TYR A 134 -5.80 -6.70 -7.31
N VAL A 135 -7.06 -6.36 -7.58
CA VAL A 135 -7.90 -7.07 -8.55
C VAL A 135 -8.30 -6.12 -9.66
N ARG A 136 -8.15 -6.59 -10.89
CA ARG A 136 -8.63 -5.92 -12.09
C ARG A 136 -9.62 -6.84 -12.82
N ILE A 137 -10.77 -6.30 -13.19
CA ILE A 137 -11.80 -7.01 -13.95
C ILE A 137 -12.11 -6.16 -15.18
N SER A 138 -11.96 -6.74 -16.35
CA SER A 138 -12.25 -6.08 -17.61
C SER A 138 -13.34 -6.83 -18.38
N SER A 139 -14.23 -6.09 -19.06
CA SER A 139 -15.27 -6.63 -19.92
C SER A 139 -15.03 -6.25 -21.37
N TYR A 140 -15.45 -7.11 -22.28
CA TYR A 140 -15.39 -6.86 -23.70
C TYR A 140 -16.67 -7.40 -24.38
N ASN A 141 -17.22 -6.61 -25.30
CA ASN A 141 -18.44 -6.96 -26.07
C ASN A 141 -19.66 -7.31 -25.19
N THR A 142 -19.81 -6.62 -24.05
CA THR A 142 -20.93 -6.81 -23.10
C THR A 142 -22.01 -5.73 -23.24
N GLY A 143 -21.71 -4.64 -23.97
CA GLY A 143 -22.68 -3.59 -24.31
C GLY A 143 -23.05 -2.70 -23.12
N ALA A 144 -24.30 -2.29 -23.04
CA ALA A 144 -24.79 -1.35 -22.01
C ALA A 144 -24.78 -1.94 -20.57
N GLU A 145 -24.59 -3.25 -20.43
CA GLU A 145 -24.60 -3.96 -19.14
C GLU A 145 -23.21 -4.03 -18.49
N ASP A 146 -22.16 -3.47 -19.11
CA ASP A 146 -20.76 -3.55 -18.64
C ASP A 146 -20.61 -3.31 -17.14
N ARG A 147 -21.14 -2.21 -16.62
CA ARG A 147 -21.02 -1.83 -15.22
C ARG A 147 -21.63 -2.84 -14.26
N GLU A 148 -22.82 -3.37 -14.58
CA GLU A 148 -23.51 -4.36 -13.73
C GLU A 148 -22.77 -5.68 -13.71
N ILE A 149 -22.27 -6.10 -14.86
CA ILE A 149 -21.48 -7.33 -15.01
C ILE A 149 -20.19 -7.22 -14.20
N LEU A 150 -19.43 -6.12 -14.35
CA LEU A 150 -18.21 -5.88 -13.60
C LEU A 150 -18.45 -5.89 -12.09
N LEU A 151 -19.52 -5.24 -11.61
CA LEU A 151 -19.89 -5.23 -10.19
C LEU A 151 -20.26 -6.63 -9.68
N THR A 152 -20.93 -7.45 -10.51
CA THR A 152 -21.31 -8.82 -10.15
C THR A 152 -20.07 -9.69 -9.95
N PHE A 153 -19.13 -9.64 -10.89
CA PHE A 153 -17.85 -10.35 -10.77
C PHE A 153 -17.05 -9.85 -9.56
N ALA A 154 -16.93 -8.54 -9.40
CA ALA A 154 -16.14 -7.95 -8.33
C ALA A 154 -16.63 -8.34 -6.93
N LYS A 155 -17.94 -8.35 -6.70
CA LYS A 155 -18.52 -8.82 -5.43
C LYS A 155 -18.16 -10.27 -5.14
N LYS A 156 -18.35 -11.16 -6.11
CA LYS A 156 -18.05 -12.58 -5.94
C LYS A 156 -16.55 -12.86 -5.75
N VAL A 157 -15.68 -12.14 -6.46
CA VAL A 157 -14.23 -12.25 -6.29
C VAL A 157 -13.83 -11.76 -4.90
N ALA A 158 -14.33 -10.59 -4.45
CA ALA A 158 -14.06 -10.07 -3.12
C ALA A 158 -14.54 -11.02 -2.00
N GLU A 159 -15.72 -11.63 -2.16
CA GLU A 159 -16.23 -12.67 -1.25
C GLU A 159 -15.31 -13.89 -1.20
N GLY A 160 -14.84 -14.37 -2.37
CA GLY A 160 -13.93 -15.52 -2.48
C GLY A 160 -12.54 -15.28 -1.90
N LEU A 161 -12.05 -14.05 -1.95
CA LEU A 161 -10.77 -13.66 -1.32
C LEU A 161 -10.88 -13.53 0.21
N GLY A 162 -12.11 -13.41 0.76
CA GLY A 162 -12.36 -13.46 2.21
C GLY A 162 -11.83 -12.28 3.02
N GLU A 163 -11.08 -11.39 2.41
CA GLU A 163 -10.42 -10.27 3.07
C GLU A 163 -11.33 -9.03 3.11
N LYS A 164 -11.70 -8.61 4.31
CA LYS A 164 -12.27 -7.27 4.54
C LYS A 164 -11.12 -6.28 4.70
N GLY A 165 -10.47 -5.98 3.59
CA GLY A 165 -9.35 -5.04 3.61
C GLY A 165 -9.77 -3.64 4.04
N SER A 166 -8.84 -2.94 4.68
CA SER A 166 -8.92 -1.49 4.91
C SER A 166 -7.74 -0.81 4.22
N LEU A 167 -7.89 0.47 3.90
CA LEU A 167 -6.77 1.28 3.48
C LEU A 167 -5.73 1.38 4.61
N PRO A 168 -4.43 1.60 4.31
CA PRO A 168 -3.40 1.76 5.32
C PRO A 168 -3.78 2.80 6.38
N SER A 169 -3.67 2.45 7.66
CA SER A 169 -4.10 3.31 8.77
C SER A 169 -3.36 4.65 8.80
N ILE A 170 -2.11 4.68 8.36
CA ILE A 170 -1.27 5.89 8.29
C ILE A 170 -1.91 7.00 7.44
N LEU A 171 -2.78 6.65 6.48
CA LEU A 171 -3.47 7.62 5.63
C LEU A 171 -4.39 8.54 6.42
N SER A 172 -4.88 8.10 7.58
CA SER A 172 -5.72 8.93 8.48
C SER A 172 -4.96 10.04 9.19
N ALA A 173 -3.60 9.99 9.19
CA ALA A 173 -2.77 11.05 9.73
C ALA A 173 -2.71 12.29 8.82
N PHE A 174 -2.96 12.12 7.52
CA PHE A 174 -2.96 13.23 6.57
C PHE A 174 -4.09 14.22 6.87
N PRO A 175 -3.81 15.52 7.09
CA PRO A 175 -4.84 16.53 7.31
C PRO A 175 -5.89 16.55 6.20
N ASN A 176 -7.17 16.64 6.57
CA ASN A 176 -8.25 16.65 5.57
C ASN A 176 -8.46 18.02 4.91
N GLU A 177 -8.00 19.11 5.56
CA GLU A 177 -8.14 20.45 5.04
C GLU A 177 -7.42 20.60 3.70
N ARG A 178 -8.14 20.91 2.63
CA ARG A 178 -7.59 21.12 1.27
C ARG A 178 -6.90 19.91 0.64
N LYS A 179 -7.00 18.74 1.23
CA LYS A 179 -6.49 17.50 0.62
C LYS A 179 -7.29 17.15 -0.63
N THR A 180 -6.61 16.87 -1.72
CA THR A 180 -7.25 16.30 -2.93
C THR A 180 -7.75 14.91 -2.57
N LYS A 181 -9.04 14.65 -2.80
CA LYS A 181 -9.63 13.34 -2.50
C LYS A 181 -8.92 12.23 -3.28
N ASN A 182 -8.70 11.11 -2.61
CA ASN A 182 -8.09 9.91 -3.21
C ASN A 182 -6.73 10.14 -3.88
N SER A 183 -6.02 11.19 -3.51
CA SER A 183 -4.67 11.48 -4.01
C SER A 183 -3.57 10.71 -3.27
N GLU A 184 -3.93 10.01 -2.19
CA GLU A 184 -2.97 9.27 -1.39
C GLU A 184 -2.29 8.18 -2.22
N LYS A 185 -0.95 8.11 -2.13
CA LYS A 185 -0.11 7.11 -2.79
C LYS A 185 0.88 6.52 -1.81
N PHE A 186 1.29 5.30 -2.08
CA PHE A 186 2.45 4.69 -1.45
C PHE A 186 3.57 4.53 -2.47
N ILE A 187 4.76 5.01 -2.15
CA ILE A 187 5.97 4.96 -2.97
C ILE A 187 6.96 4.06 -2.27
N ASN A 188 7.13 2.85 -2.79
CA ASN A 188 7.95 1.83 -2.16
C ASN A 188 9.45 2.13 -2.24
N LYS A 189 9.94 2.72 -3.35
CA LYS A 189 11.36 2.98 -3.60
C LYS A 189 11.56 4.31 -4.30
N ASN A 190 12.78 4.85 -4.23
CA ASN A 190 13.22 6.04 -4.96
C ASN A 190 12.37 7.29 -4.66
N PHE A 191 11.90 7.45 -3.42
CA PHE A 191 11.14 8.64 -3.04
C PHE A 191 12.00 9.90 -3.20
N LEU A 192 11.41 10.99 -3.70
CA LEU A 192 12.08 12.23 -4.10
C LEU A 192 13.27 12.02 -5.09
N GLY A 193 13.36 10.89 -5.76
CA GLY A 193 14.45 10.54 -6.66
C GLY A 193 15.67 9.91 -5.99
N TYR A 194 15.60 9.61 -4.69
CA TYR A 194 16.71 9.05 -3.93
C TYR A 194 16.49 7.56 -3.62
N PRO A 195 17.41 6.65 -4.02
CA PRO A 195 17.25 5.21 -3.81
C PRO A 195 17.17 4.79 -2.34
N PHE A 196 17.73 5.59 -1.43
CA PHE A 196 17.71 5.33 0.00
C PHE A 196 16.47 5.88 0.71
N LEU A 197 15.63 6.70 0.06
CA LEU A 197 14.33 7.10 0.57
C LEU A 197 13.26 6.15 0.03
N HIS A 198 12.59 5.45 0.93
CA HIS A 198 11.59 4.43 0.56
C HIS A 198 10.43 4.42 1.56
N SER A 199 9.41 3.62 1.24
CA SER A 199 8.23 3.42 2.10
C SER A 199 7.48 4.73 2.43
N ALA A 200 7.39 5.63 1.44
CA ALA A 200 6.76 6.93 1.61
C ALA A 200 5.27 6.89 1.23
N PHE A 201 4.42 7.32 2.14
CA PHE A 201 3.04 7.68 1.83
C PHE A 201 2.98 9.17 1.49
N THR A 202 2.17 9.53 0.50
CA THR A 202 2.01 10.92 0.05
C THR A 202 0.54 11.25 -0.12
N ALA A 203 0.20 12.54 -0.03
CA ALA A 203 -1.09 13.07 -0.44
C ALA A 203 -0.92 14.46 -1.06
N ASP A 204 -1.73 14.77 -2.06
CA ASP A 204 -1.73 16.05 -2.75
C ASP A 204 -2.74 17.02 -2.12
N TYR A 205 -2.37 18.29 -2.12
CA TYR A 205 -3.14 19.40 -1.57
C TYR A 205 -3.21 20.55 -2.54
N GLU A 206 -4.32 21.32 -2.48
CA GLU A 206 -4.48 22.53 -3.26
C GLU A 206 -5.11 23.66 -2.42
N LEU A 207 -4.42 24.78 -2.33
CA LEU A 207 -4.89 25.98 -1.63
C LEU A 207 -4.60 27.22 -2.47
N SER A 208 -5.65 27.99 -2.81
CA SER A 208 -5.55 29.24 -3.57
C SER A 208 -4.75 29.10 -4.88
N GLY A 209 -4.85 27.94 -5.55
CA GLY A 209 -4.12 27.64 -6.78
C GLY A 209 -2.70 27.10 -6.59
N ALA A 210 -2.15 27.15 -5.37
CA ALA A 210 -0.87 26.48 -5.04
C ALA A 210 -1.10 24.99 -4.80
N LYS A 211 -0.35 24.16 -5.51
CA LYS A 211 -0.36 22.71 -5.34
C LYS A 211 0.88 22.27 -4.57
N PHE A 212 0.68 21.47 -3.56
CA PHE A 212 1.76 20.96 -2.72
C PHE A 212 1.48 19.51 -2.29
N LYS A 213 2.48 18.89 -1.71
CA LYS A 213 2.41 17.49 -1.31
C LYS A 213 2.91 17.33 0.13
N LEU A 214 2.14 16.63 0.94
CA LEU A 214 2.62 16.08 2.21
C LEU A 214 3.10 14.65 2.01
N PHE A 215 4.09 14.25 2.80
CA PHE A 215 4.58 12.88 2.81
C PHE A 215 4.89 12.41 4.23
N VAL A 216 4.84 11.11 4.45
CA VAL A 216 5.37 10.44 5.62
C VAL A 216 6.06 9.14 5.21
N ILE A 217 7.27 8.95 5.71
CA ILE A 217 7.98 7.66 5.69
C ILE A 217 7.75 7.02 7.06
N GLU A 218 7.27 5.78 7.07
CA GLU A 218 7.18 4.97 8.28
C GLU A 218 8.14 3.78 8.14
N SER A 219 9.14 3.70 9.02
CA SER A 219 10.15 2.64 9.01
C SER A 219 10.72 2.39 10.42
N ASP A 220 11.65 1.45 10.54
CA ASP A 220 12.41 1.29 11.79
C ASP A 220 13.16 2.58 12.16
N PRO A 221 13.24 2.96 13.45
CA PRO A 221 13.92 4.20 13.88
C PRO A 221 15.38 4.29 13.43
N MET A 222 16.12 3.18 13.41
CA MET A 222 17.51 3.16 12.95
C MET A 222 17.60 3.38 11.44
N GLU A 223 16.64 2.84 10.70
CA GLU A 223 16.51 3.03 9.26
C GLU A 223 16.14 4.48 8.93
N CYS A 224 15.18 5.09 9.64
CA CYS A 224 14.87 6.51 9.52
C CYS A 224 16.10 7.39 9.77
N LYS A 225 16.89 7.11 10.82
CA LYS A 225 18.16 7.80 11.08
C LYS A 225 19.12 7.67 9.90
N GLY A 226 19.27 6.46 9.37
CA GLY A 226 20.11 6.19 8.20
C GLY A 226 19.67 6.93 6.93
N MET A 227 18.36 7.02 6.69
CA MET A 227 17.79 7.82 5.60
C MET A 227 18.11 9.29 5.76
N MET A 228 17.89 9.86 6.94
CA MET A 228 18.21 11.27 7.25
C MET A 228 19.69 11.59 7.06
N GLN A 229 20.59 10.72 7.55
CA GLN A 229 22.03 10.89 7.36
C GLN A 229 22.43 10.95 5.89
N LYS A 230 21.94 9.99 5.09
CA LYS A 230 22.20 9.92 3.66
C LYS A 230 21.61 11.11 2.92
N TYR A 231 20.39 11.54 3.32
CA TYR A 231 19.74 12.68 2.69
C TYR A 231 20.50 13.97 2.92
N LEU A 232 20.87 14.29 4.16
CA LEU A 232 21.69 15.47 4.48
C LEU A 232 23.05 15.45 3.78
N GLN A 233 23.69 14.29 3.69
CA GLN A 233 24.95 14.15 2.94
C GLN A 233 24.73 14.42 1.45
N GLN A 234 23.69 13.88 0.85
CA GLN A 234 23.40 13.99 -0.58
C GLN A 234 23.10 15.43 -1.02
N ILE A 235 22.44 16.21 -0.18
CA ILE A 235 22.12 17.63 -0.47
C ILE A 235 23.22 18.61 -0.05
N GLY A 236 24.39 18.12 0.35
CA GLY A 236 25.53 18.95 0.72
C GLY A 236 25.42 19.64 2.09
N SER A 237 24.57 19.13 2.98
CA SER A 237 24.39 19.60 4.36
C SER A 237 24.75 18.52 5.39
N PRO A 238 25.98 17.93 5.33
CA PRO A 238 26.34 16.84 6.23
C PRO A 238 26.36 17.32 7.69
N ALA A 239 25.58 16.64 8.54
CA ALA A 239 25.64 16.83 9.98
C ALA A 239 26.55 15.76 10.61
N LYS A 240 27.39 16.15 11.57
CA LYS A 240 28.24 15.23 12.31
C LYS A 240 27.40 14.21 13.09
N ASP A 241 26.31 14.68 13.70
CA ASP A 241 25.29 13.86 14.35
C ASP A 241 23.92 14.31 13.86
N VAL A 242 23.13 13.35 13.35
CA VAL A 242 21.74 13.59 12.95
C VAL A 242 20.84 13.29 14.14
N VAL A 243 20.07 14.25 14.56
CA VAL A 243 19.17 14.19 15.72
C VAL A 243 17.72 14.35 15.27
N GLU A 244 16.80 13.81 16.07
CA GLU A 244 15.37 14.03 15.83
C GLU A 244 15.00 15.51 15.94
N GLY A 245 14.05 15.95 15.11
CA GLY A 245 13.56 17.32 15.08
C GLY A 245 13.24 17.82 13.69
N ARG A 246 13.04 19.14 13.60
CA ARG A 246 12.67 19.84 12.36
C ARG A 246 13.90 20.25 11.56
N TYR A 247 13.79 20.09 10.25
CA TYR A 247 14.80 20.45 9.26
C TYR A 247 14.16 21.29 8.15
N THR A 248 14.78 22.41 7.80
CA THR A 248 14.51 23.14 6.56
C THR A 248 15.69 22.88 5.62
N LEU A 249 15.41 22.21 4.50
CA LEU A 249 16.42 21.70 3.59
C LEU A 249 16.26 22.35 2.21
N ARG A 250 17.35 22.52 1.51
CA ARG A 250 17.33 22.95 0.11
C ARG A 250 17.77 21.80 -0.78
N ASP A 251 16.79 21.11 -1.32
CA ASP A 251 17.00 19.98 -2.22
C ASP A 251 17.25 20.50 -3.65
N PRO A 252 18.26 19.98 -4.39
CA PRO A 252 18.57 20.45 -5.74
C PRO A 252 17.48 20.13 -6.77
N TYR A 253 16.60 19.15 -6.50
CA TYR A 253 15.55 18.73 -7.41
C TYR A 253 14.15 19.16 -6.96
N GLN A 254 13.93 19.21 -5.65
CA GLN A 254 12.61 19.50 -5.05
C GLN A 254 12.47 20.93 -4.55
N GLY A 255 13.58 21.69 -4.52
CA GLY A 255 13.60 23.03 -3.93
C GLY A 255 13.63 23.01 -2.40
N GLU A 256 12.90 23.93 -1.77
CA GLU A 256 12.85 24.02 -0.32
C GLU A 256 11.87 23.01 0.26
N ILE A 257 12.33 22.23 1.23
CA ILE A 257 11.58 21.18 1.92
C ILE A 257 11.67 21.44 3.42
N ASP A 258 10.52 21.49 4.08
CA ASP A 258 10.45 21.35 5.53
C ASP A 258 10.03 19.94 5.88
N LEU A 259 10.77 19.31 6.77
CA LEU A 259 10.45 18.01 7.30
C LEU A 259 10.76 17.90 8.79
N ASP A 260 10.07 17.00 9.46
CA ASP A 260 10.33 16.57 10.82
C ASP A 260 10.71 15.08 10.84
N TRP A 261 11.62 14.71 11.73
CA TRP A 261 11.91 13.31 12.04
C TRP A 261 11.74 13.04 13.52
N GLN A 262 10.97 12.00 13.86
CA GLN A 262 10.83 11.52 15.22
C GLN A 262 10.57 10.01 15.24
N GLY A 263 11.45 9.25 15.90
CA GLY A 263 11.36 7.81 16.02
C GLY A 263 11.25 7.13 14.65
N LYS A 264 10.12 6.46 14.42
CA LYS A 264 9.85 5.69 13.20
C LYS A 264 9.24 6.52 12.05
N TYR A 265 9.09 7.83 12.22
CA TYR A 265 8.46 8.70 11.23
C TYR A 265 9.40 9.80 10.75
N ILE A 266 9.46 9.97 9.42
CA ILE A 266 9.94 11.17 8.76
C ILE A 266 8.77 11.73 7.96
N TRP A 267 8.31 12.95 8.27
CA TRP A 267 7.21 13.56 7.53
C TRP A 267 7.57 14.96 7.08
N GLY A 268 6.97 15.40 5.99
CA GLY A 268 7.36 16.69 5.43
C GLY A 268 6.39 17.22 4.38
N ILE A 269 6.74 18.40 3.89
CA ILE A 269 5.99 19.12 2.87
C ILE A 269 6.94 19.58 1.76
N VAL A 270 6.50 19.42 0.52
CA VAL A 270 7.23 19.82 -0.69
C VAL A 270 6.34 20.65 -1.62
N ASN A 271 6.97 21.41 -2.51
CA ASN A 271 6.33 22.22 -3.55
C ASN A 271 5.50 23.40 -3.02
N VAL A 272 5.88 23.98 -1.87
CA VAL A 272 5.26 25.19 -1.34
C VAL A 272 6.34 26.15 -0.81
N SER A 273 6.24 27.43 -1.18
CA SER A 273 7.21 28.48 -0.78
C SER A 273 6.81 29.21 0.49
N GLU A 274 5.52 29.26 0.83
CA GLU A 274 5.03 30.01 2.00
C GLU A 274 5.38 29.31 3.31
N THR A 275 6.22 29.93 4.13
CA THR A 275 6.71 29.38 5.42
C THR A 275 5.58 29.12 6.41
N ASP A 276 4.60 30.05 6.50
CA ASP A 276 3.46 29.88 7.42
C ASP A 276 2.59 28.68 7.04
N LEU A 277 2.39 28.48 5.73
CA LEU A 277 1.65 27.35 5.22
C LEU A 277 2.37 26.02 5.52
N ARG A 278 3.70 25.98 5.31
CA ARG A 278 4.52 24.80 5.66
C ARG A 278 4.40 24.48 7.15
N SER A 279 4.60 25.47 8.00
CA SER A 279 4.54 25.31 9.47
C SER A 279 3.15 24.83 9.92
N LYS A 280 2.07 25.39 9.37
CA LYS A 280 0.69 24.98 9.66
C LYS A 280 0.46 23.50 9.33
N TYR A 281 0.80 23.08 8.10
CA TYR A 281 0.51 21.72 7.66
C TYR A 281 1.39 20.67 8.32
N LEU A 282 2.66 20.99 8.63
CA LEU A 282 3.52 20.08 9.40
C LEU A 282 2.97 19.84 10.80
N LYS A 283 2.46 20.88 11.47
CA LYS A 283 1.84 20.75 12.79
C LYS A 283 0.55 19.92 12.72
N LEU A 284 -0.32 20.17 11.75
CA LEU A 284 -1.55 19.38 11.57
C LEU A 284 -1.24 17.90 11.30
N PHE A 285 -0.14 17.65 10.59
CA PHE A 285 0.27 16.28 10.30
C PHE A 285 0.84 15.59 11.54
N GLU A 286 1.66 16.27 12.33
CA GLU A 286 2.15 15.78 13.63
C GLU A 286 0.99 15.38 14.55
N GLU A 287 -0.01 16.24 14.71
CA GLU A 287 -1.24 15.93 15.47
C GLU A 287 -1.99 14.70 14.93
N GLY A 288 -1.97 14.50 13.60
CA GLY A 288 -2.54 13.32 12.93
C GLY A 288 -1.77 12.05 13.23
N LEU A 289 -0.43 12.12 13.21
CA LEU A 289 0.45 10.99 13.54
C LEU A 289 0.33 10.57 15.01
N GLU A 290 0.24 11.52 15.94
CA GLU A 290 0.03 11.25 17.36
C GLU A 290 -1.29 10.50 17.61
N LYS A 291 -2.39 10.91 16.96
CA LYS A 291 -3.71 10.26 17.09
C LYS A 291 -3.72 8.84 16.52
N ASN A 292 -2.84 8.55 15.57
CA ASN A 292 -2.74 7.26 14.89
C ASN A 292 -1.84 6.26 15.65
N GLN A 293 -1.15 6.70 16.70
CA GLN A 293 -0.39 5.80 17.56
C GLN A 293 -1.34 4.98 18.44
N PRO A 294 -1.08 3.67 18.65
CA PRO A 294 -1.85 2.88 19.59
C PRO A 294 -1.75 3.55 20.97
N LYS A 295 -2.91 3.83 21.57
CA LYS A 295 -2.95 4.33 22.96
C LYS A 295 -2.20 3.34 23.84
N ARG A 296 -1.15 3.81 24.49
CA ARG A 296 -0.37 3.05 25.50
C ARG A 296 -1.23 2.62 26.67
#